data_b369620f564939b0d227367c866e9ba1
#
_entry.id   b369620f564939b0d227367c866e9ba1
#
_cell.length_a   1.000
_cell.length_b   1.000
_cell.length_c   1.000
_cell.angle_alpha   90.00
_cell.angle_beta   90.00
_cell.angle_gamma   90.00
#
_symmetry.space_group_name_H-M   'P 1'
#
loop_
_entity.id
_entity.type
_entity.pdbx_description
1 polymer ?
#
loop_
_entity_poly.entity_id
_entity_poly.type
_entity_poly.pdbx_seq_one_letter_code
_entity_poly.pdbx_strand_id
1 'polypeptide(L)'
;MTDPRRVLDESPMQPRQVLAIAMCVLLNAIDGFDVLSISFASPGIAAEWGIDRAALGIVLSMELFGMAAGAVVLGQVADRVGRRATVIGCLWVMALGMAATAQVASIEALSATRLVTGLGIGGMLATTNALVAEYASNRWRGAAVAIMAAGYPMGAIAGGAIATMLLESGGWRDVFILGAIMTAACLPLVPLLLPEPPASLLHRRGPDCLERVNRSLRALGHAPVCALPPPDPQPRRARIAELFARGMAPVTLLLTLAFFTHIMTFYFILKWVPKIVADMGFSASAAGGVLVWANVGGLAGGLLFSALALKVPLRPLLAASMAGSTVMVTLFGLGQADLAGLSWAAAAGGFFTNAGVVGLYALVASSFPTAIRAGGTGFVIGFGRGGGAPPPVARGLPI
;
A
#
# COMPACT_ATOMS: atom_id res chain seq x y z
N MET A 1 13.79 11.61 -34.27
CA MET A 1 14.13 11.94 -32.87
C MET A 1 13.46 10.90 -31.97
N THR A 2 14.21 10.09 -31.26
CA THR A 2 13.62 9.02 -30.43
C THR A 2 13.32 9.61 -29.06
N ASP A 3 12.04 9.63 -28.67
CA ASP A 3 11.61 10.07 -27.32
C ASP A 3 12.18 9.09 -26.28
N PRO A 4 12.90 9.56 -25.24
CA PRO A 4 13.45 8.71 -24.19
C PRO A 4 12.39 7.82 -23.50
N ARG A 5 11.13 8.26 -23.44
CA ARG A 5 10.01 7.47 -22.90
C ARG A 5 9.68 6.29 -23.80
N ARG A 6 9.67 6.49 -25.13
CA ARG A 6 9.45 5.40 -26.10
C ARG A 6 10.57 4.36 -26.07
N VAL A 7 11.80 4.77 -25.76
CA VAL A 7 12.91 3.82 -25.59
C VAL A 7 12.58 2.80 -24.50
N LEU A 8 12.05 3.23 -23.35
CA LEU A 8 11.64 2.30 -22.29
C LEU A 8 10.35 1.55 -22.62
N ASP A 9 9.39 2.22 -23.26
CA ASP A 9 8.07 1.68 -23.56
C ASP A 9 8.11 0.56 -24.62
N GLU A 10 8.92 0.72 -25.65
CA GLU A 10 8.91 -0.11 -26.85
C GLU A 10 10.08 -1.11 -26.91
N SER A 11 11.16 -0.86 -26.14
CA SER A 11 12.33 -1.76 -26.13
C SER A 11 12.09 -2.99 -25.24
N PRO A 12 12.82 -4.10 -25.49
CA PRO A 12 12.85 -5.22 -24.55
C PRO A 12 13.34 -4.80 -23.17
N MET A 13 12.76 -5.37 -22.13
CA MET A 13 13.15 -5.11 -20.74
C MET A 13 14.61 -5.49 -20.51
N GLN A 14 15.38 -4.55 -20.02
CA GLN A 14 16.79 -4.78 -19.66
C GLN A 14 16.88 -5.33 -18.21
N PRO A 15 17.91 -6.14 -17.88
CA PRO A 15 18.08 -6.65 -16.51
C PRO A 15 18.13 -5.56 -15.45
N ARG A 16 18.70 -4.41 -15.75
CA ARG A 16 18.76 -3.26 -14.84
C ARG A 16 17.39 -2.62 -14.58
N GLN A 17 16.49 -2.60 -15.58
CA GLN A 17 15.09 -2.20 -15.39
C GLN A 17 14.36 -3.17 -14.46
N VAL A 18 14.55 -4.48 -14.68
CA VAL A 18 13.97 -5.53 -13.83
C VAL A 18 14.47 -5.37 -12.39
N LEU A 19 15.75 -5.08 -12.19
CA LEU A 19 16.32 -4.83 -10.86
C LEU A 19 15.72 -3.58 -10.18
N ALA A 20 15.51 -2.50 -10.93
CA ALA A 20 14.86 -1.31 -10.42
C ALA A 20 13.38 -1.58 -10.01
N ILE A 21 12.66 -2.36 -10.82
CA ILE A 21 11.30 -2.81 -10.48
C ILE A 21 11.32 -3.72 -9.25
N ALA A 22 12.27 -4.68 -9.16
CA ALA A 22 12.42 -5.54 -7.99
C ALA A 22 12.70 -4.74 -6.72
N MET A 23 13.48 -3.66 -6.80
CA MET A 23 13.68 -2.73 -5.69
C MET A 23 12.35 -2.06 -5.28
N CYS A 24 11.50 -1.64 -6.22
CA CYS A 24 10.18 -1.11 -5.90
C CYS A 24 9.28 -2.16 -5.24
N VAL A 25 9.37 -3.44 -5.65
CA VAL A 25 8.65 -4.56 -5.01
C VAL A 25 9.11 -4.74 -3.57
N LEU A 26 10.43 -4.69 -3.33
CA LEU A 26 11.01 -4.78 -1.98
C LEU A 26 10.56 -3.61 -1.10
N LEU A 27 10.56 -2.38 -1.62
CA LEU A 27 10.06 -1.21 -0.89
C LEU A 27 8.59 -1.38 -0.52
N ASN A 28 7.76 -1.85 -1.45
CA ASN A 28 6.35 -2.12 -1.16
C ASN A 28 6.15 -3.29 -0.17
N ALA A 29 7.07 -4.26 -0.13
CA ALA A 29 7.06 -5.31 0.88
C ALA A 29 7.37 -4.76 2.28
N ILE A 30 8.33 -3.86 2.39
CA ILE A 30 8.63 -3.17 3.65
C ILE A 30 7.43 -2.32 4.10
N ASP A 31 6.79 -1.58 3.19
CA ASP A 31 5.55 -0.86 3.50
C ASP A 31 4.47 -1.79 4.07
N GLY A 32 4.33 -3.00 3.49
CA GLY A 32 3.36 -4.00 3.95
C GLY A 32 3.62 -4.47 5.38
N PHE A 33 4.87 -4.67 5.75
CA PHE A 33 5.25 -4.98 7.14
C PHE A 33 5.04 -3.77 8.05
N ASP A 34 5.51 -2.58 7.66
CA ASP A 34 5.46 -1.38 8.49
C ASP A 34 4.03 -0.99 8.85
N VAL A 35 3.09 -1.08 7.89
CA VAL A 35 1.66 -0.83 8.12
C VAL A 35 1.07 -1.82 9.12
N LEU A 36 1.52 -3.07 9.13
CA LEU A 36 0.98 -4.10 10.01
C LEU A 36 1.76 -4.24 11.33
N SER A 37 2.93 -3.61 11.47
CA SER A 37 3.74 -3.65 12.67
C SER A 37 2.97 -3.27 13.94
N ILE A 38 2.16 -2.20 13.86
CA ILE A 38 1.31 -1.76 14.97
C ILE A 38 0.20 -2.79 15.29
N SER A 39 -0.27 -3.55 14.30
CA SER A 39 -1.28 -4.59 14.50
C SER A 39 -0.70 -5.79 15.23
N PHE A 40 0.53 -6.22 14.88
CA PHE A 40 1.27 -7.25 15.61
C PHE A 40 1.59 -6.81 17.04
N ALA A 41 1.97 -5.55 17.23
CA ALA A 41 2.31 -4.98 18.53
C ALA A 41 1.09 -4.68 19.41
N SER A 42 -0.11 -4.53 18.84
CA SER A 42 -1.30 -4.02 19.53
C SER A 42 -1.71 -4.81 20.79
N PRO A 43 -1.61 -6.16 20.86
CA PRO A 43 -1.93 -6.87 22.09
C PRO A 43 -0.96 -6.55 23.23
N GLY A 44 0.35 -6.47 22.92
CA GLY A 44 1.39 -6.14 23.88
C GLY A 44 1.26 -4.70 24.40
N ILE A 45 1.00 -3.74 23.52
CA ILE A 45 0.76 -2.34 23.90
C ILE A 45 -0.45 -2.23 24.83
N ALA A 46 -1.57 -2.88 24.46
CA ALA A 46 -2.79 -2.84 25.25
C ALA A 46 -2.58 -3.49 26.65
N ALA A 47 -1.82 -4.57 26.73
CA ALA A 47 -1.51 -5.23 28.01
C ALA A 47 -0.57 -4.38 28.88
N GLU A 48 0.48 -3.78 28.31
CA GLU A 48 1.46 -2.99 29.05
C GLU A 48 0.86 -1.69 29.60
N TRP A 49 0.04 -1.01 28.80
CA TRP A 49 -0.49 0.32 29.15
C TRP A 49 -1.92 0.30 29.67
N GLY A 50 -2.59 -0.86 29.71
CA GLY A 50 -3.96 -1.00 30.19
C GLY A 50 -4.97 -0.16 29.38
N ILE A 51 -4.73 0.03 28.07
CA ILE A 51 -5.56 0.88 27.22
C ILE A 51 -6.78 0.13 26.72
N ASP A 52 -7.88 0.86 26.61
CA ASP A 52 -9.13 0.35 26.06
C ASP A 52 -9.11 0.24 24.52
N ARG A 53 -10.11 -0.43 23.96
CA ARG A 53 -10.24 -0.59 22.50
C ARG A 53 -10.42 0.74 21.76
N ALA A 54 -11.00 1.77 22.40
CA ALA A 54 -11.22 3.06 21.78
C ALA A 54 -9.89 3.83 21.59
N ALA A 55 -9.05 3.88 22.64
CA ALA A 55 -7.72 4.48 22.58
C ALA A 55 -6.82 3.75 21.56
N LEU A 56 -6.85 2.41 21.56
CA LEU A 56 -6.12 1.62 20.57
C LEU A 56 -6.60 1.91 19.14
N GLY A 57 -7.90 2.05 18.94
CA GLY A 57 -8.49 2.40 17.64
C GLY A 57 -7.98 3.74 17.10
N ILE A 58 -7.80 4.74 17.96
CA ILE A 58 -7.20 6.03 17.59
C ILE A 58 -5.78 5.81 17.08
N VAL A 59 -4.95 5.10 17.83
CA VAL A 59 -3.56 4.80 17.44
C VAL A 59 -3.49 4.10 16.08
N LEU A 60 -4.31 3.05 15.88
CA LEU A 60 -4.37 2.29 14.62
C LEU A 60 -4.81 3.17 13.43
N SER A 61 -5.63 4.20 13.70
CA SER A 61 -6.13 5.12 12.68
C SER A 61 -5.12 6.21 12.30
N MET A 62 -4.26 6.65 13.23
CA MET A 62 -3.31 7.73 12.99
C MET A 62 -2.37 7.44 11.82
N GLU A 63 -1.89 6.21 11.71
CA GLU A 63 -1.06 5.79 10.60
C GLU A 63 -1.79 5.89 9.25
N LEU A 64 -3.06 5.50 9.19
CA LEU A 64 -3.88 5.58 7.98
C LEU A 64 -4.15 7.03 7.55
N PHE A 65 -4.37 7.92 8.52
CA PHE A 65 -4.44 9.38 8.25
C PHE A 65 -3.11 9.90 7.71
N GLY A 66 -1.99 9.49 8.31
CA GLY A 66 -0.66 9.80 7.82
C GLY A 66 -0.47 9.33 6.38
N MET A 67 -0.84 8.08 6.06
CA MET A 67 -0.75 7.52 4.71
C MET A 67 -1.58 8.32 3.69
N ALA A 68 -2.81 8.69 4.05
CA ALA A 68 -3.66 9.49 3.18
C ALA A 68 -3.05 10.87 2.88
N ALA A 69 -2.57 11.56 3.92
CA ALA A 69 -1.88 12.85 3.77
C ALA A 69 -0.58 12.72 2.97
N GLY A 70 0.24 11.70 3.29
CA GLY A 70 1.50 11.42 2.62
C GLY A 70 1.35 11.14 1.13
N ALA A 71 0.37 10.35 0.74
CA ALA A 71 0.09 10.05 -0.66
C ALA A 71 -0.22 11.31 -1.48
N VAL A 72 -0.96 12.25 -0.90
CA VAL A 72 -1.32 13.53 -1.55
C VAL A 72 -0.15 14.49 -1.56
N VAL A 73 0.47 14.74 -0.40
CA VAL A 73 1.51 15.78 -0.24
C VAL A 73 2.82 15.34 -0.87
N LEU A 74 3.32 14.15 -0.49
CA LEU A 74 4.60 13.66 -0.98
C LEU A 74 4.53 13.17 -2.43
N GLY A 75 3.36 12.75 -2.93
CA GLY A 75 3.14 12.52 -4.34
C GLY A 75 3.38 13.79 -5.18
N GLN A 76 2.90 14.96 -4.73
CA GLN A 76 3.17 16.23 -5.38
C GLN A 76 4.64 16.69 -5.23
N VAL A 77 5.26 16.39 -4.08
CA VAL A 77 6.69 16.63 -3.87
C VAL A 77 7.52 15.80 -4.85
N ALA A 78 7.15 14.54 -5.09
CA ALA A 78 7.82 13.66 -6.05
C ALA A 78 7.82 14.23 -7.48
N ASP A 79 6.75 14.89 -7.88
CA ASP A 79 6.68 15.56 -9.20
C ASP A 79 7.62 16.78 -9.29
N ARG A 80 7.87 17.47 -8.17
CA ARG A 80 8.69 18.68 -8.12
C ARG A 80 10.17 18.39 -7.83
N VAL A 81 10.46 17.56 -6.85
CA VAL A 81 11.82 17.28 -6.35
C VAL A 81 12.42 16.07 -7.07
N GLY A 82 11.59 15.09 -7.47
CA GLY A 82 11.97 13.88 -8.16
C GLY A 82 11.55 12.61 -7.42
N ARG A 83 11.34 11.55 -8.18
CA ARG A 83 10.87 10.27 -7.66
C ARG A 83 11.86 9.66 -6.66
N ARG A 84 13.14 9.55 -7.07
CA ARG A 84 14.21 8.95 -6.25
C ARG A 84 14.45 9.71 -4.95
N ALA A 85 14.52 11.05 -5.01
CA ALA A 85 14.76 11.88 -3.82
C ALA A 85 13.60 11.75 -2.82
N THR A 86 12.36 11.68 -3.32
CA THR A 86 11.17 11.49 -2.49
C THR A 86 11.17 10.11 -1.82
N VAL A 87 11.52 9.04 -2.55
CA VAL A 87 11.67 7.69 -1.97
C VAL A 87 12.68 7.68 -0.82
N ILE A 88 13.85 8.30 -1.00
CA ILE A 88 14.87 8.40 0.06
C ILE A 88 14.33 9.19 1.27
N GLY A 89 13.63 10.31 1.03
CA GLY A 89 13.00 11.08 2.09
C GLY A 89 11.94 10.28 2.86
N CYS A 90 11.09 9.54 2.14
CA CYS A 90 10.10 8.65 2.75
C CYS A 90 10.76 7.56 3.61
N LEU A 91 11.82 6.92 3.12
CA LEU A 91 12.58 5.92 3.89
C LEU A 91 13.16 6.49 5.18
N TRP A 92 13.71 7.71 5.15
CA TRP A 92 14.18 8.38 6.35
C TRP A 92 13.05 8.62 7.35
N VAL A 93 11.90 9.13 6.89
CA VAL A 93 10.73 9.37 7.75
C VAL A 93 10.24 8.07 8.37
N MET A 94 10.17 6.98 7.59
CA MET A 94 9.72 5.68 8.06
C MET A 94 10.72 5.08 9.05
N ALA A 95 12.01 5.02 8.73
CA ALA A 95 13.03 4.44 9.60
C ALA A 95 13.11 5.16 10.94
N LEU A 96 13.15 6.50 10.93
CA LEU A 96 13.17 7.31 12.15
C LEU A 96 11.86 7.21 12.93
N GLY A 97 10.72 7.19 12.23
CA GLY A 97 9.41 7.03 12.83
C GLY A 97 9.25 5.69 13.52
N MET A 98 9.72 4.59 12.90
CA MET A 98 9.72 3.26 13.51
C MET A 98 10.67 3.19 14.72
N ALA A 99 11.89 3.71 14.59
CA ALA A 99 12.85 3.77 15.70
C ALA A 99 12.32 4.60 16.88
N ALA A 100 11.67 5.74 16.61
CA ALA A 100 11.03 6.56 17.63
C ALA A 100 9.86 5.80 18.29
N THR A 101 9.05 5.08 17.51
CA THR A 101 7.92 4.27 18.05
C THR A 101 8.39 3.21 19.05
N ALA A 102 9.55 2.63 18.85
CA ALA A 102 10.12 1.66 19.80
C ALA A 102 10.47 2.28 21.18
N GLN A 103 10.57 3.60 21.28
CA GLN A 103 11.01 4.31 22.47
C GLN A 103 9.89 5.10 23.17
N VAL A 104 8.68 5.11 22.62
CA VAL A 104 7.57 5.87 23.21
C VAL A 104 7.08 5.25 24.52
N ALA A 105 6.63 6.13 25.43
CA ALA A 105 6.10 5.78 26.74
C ALA A 105 4.64 6.26 26.94
N SER A 106 4.00 6.85 25.92
CA SER A 106 2.62 7.31 26.01
C SER A 106 1.85 7.09 24.72
N ILE A 107 0.52 7.03 24.81
CA ILE A 107 -0.41 6.85 23.69
C ILE A 107 -0.32 8.03 22.71
N GLU A 108 -0.18 9.24 23.21
CA GLU A 108 -0.09 10.44 22.41
C GLU A 108 1.19 10.43 21.56
N ALA A 109 2.33 10.08 22.17
CA ALA A 109 3.60 9.94 21.46
C ALA A 109 3.54 8.81 20.43
N LEU A 110 2.92 7.65 20.78
CA LEU A 110 2.69 6.55 19.86
C LEU A 110 1.83 7.00 18.66
N SER A 111 0.73 7.70 18.92
CA SER A 111 -0.16 8.23 17.87
C SER A 111 0.57 9.20 16.93
N ALA A 112 1.37 10.10 17.50
CA ALA A 112 2.16 11.06 16.72
C ALA A 112 3.21 10.36 15.85
N THR A 113 3.96 9.39 16.40
CA THR A 113 4.96 8.63 15.62
C THR A 113 4.31 7.80 14.52
N ARG A 114 3.13 7.20 14.75
CA ARG A 114 2.38 6.47 13.73
C ARG A 114 1.86 7.39 12.62
N LEU A 115 1.38 8.59 12.95
CA LEU A 115 1.00 9.59 11.96
C LEU A 115 2.18 9.97 11.04
N VAL A 116 3.34 10.24 11.63
CA VAL A 116 4.57 10.61 10.89
C VAL A 116 5.07 9.45 10.03
N THR A 117 5.12 8.23 10.58
CA THR A 117 5.50 7.03 9.81
C THR A 117 4.54 6.81 8.64
N GLY A 118 3.24 6.91 8.90
CA GLY A 118 2.21 6.81 7.88
C GLY A 118 2.39 7.80 6.74
N LEU A 119 2.79 9.05 7.04
CA LEU A 119 3.07 10.05 6.00
C LEU A 119 4.19 9.57 5.06
N GLY A 120 5.26 8.98 5.60
CA GLY A 120 6.33 8.36 4.81
C GLY A 120 5.81 7.20 3.94
N ILE A 121 5.05 6.28 4.52
CA ILE A 121 4.47 5.11 3.82
C ILE A 121 3.56 5.56 2.67
N GLY A 122 2.67 6.54 2.91
CA GLY A 122 1.78 7.05 1.86
C GLY A 122 2.52 7.67 0.68
N GLY A 123 3.56 8.45 0.96
CA GLY A 123 4.44 9.03 -0.06
C GLY A 123 5.23 7.98 -0.83
N MET A 124 5.75 6.97 -0.12
CA MET A 124 6.45 5.82 -0.70
C MET A 124 5.54 5.06 -1.67
N LEU A 125 4.35 4.67 -1.24
CA LEU A 125 3.40 3.91 -2.05
C LEU A 125 3.00 4.66 -3.32
N ALA A 126 2.72 5.97 -3.23
CA ALA A 126 2.38 6.79 -4.40
C ALA A 126 3.56 6.87 -5.38
N THR A 127 4.78 7.04 -4.87
CA THR A 127 5.98 7.22 -5.68
C THR A 127 6.45 5.92 -6.33
N THR A 128 6.44 4.79 -5.60
CA THR A 128 6.84 3.48 -6.12
C THR A 128 5.90 2.96 -7.20
N ASN A 129 4.58 3.21 -7.07
CA ASN A 129 3.61 2.90 -8.13
C ASN A 129 3.94 3.64 -9.44
N ALA A 130 4.26 4.94 -9.35
CA ALA A 130 4.65 5.72 -10.51
C ALA A 130 5.98 5.23 -11.10
N LEU A 131 6.97 4.92 -10.26
CA LEU A 131 8.28 4.40 -10.68
C LEU A 131 8.16 3.10 -11.47
N VAL A 132 7.39 2.13 -10.98
CA VAL A 132 7.18 0.85 -11.69
C VAL A 132 6.50 1.08 -13.04
N ALA A 133 5.50 1.95 -13.10
CA ALA A 133 4.84 2.29 -14.35
C ALA A 133 5.77 3.00 -15.35
N GLU A 134 6.72 3.82 -14.86
CA GLU A 134 7.70 4.57 -15.67
C GLU A 134 8.91 3.71 -16.10
N TYR A 135 9.27 2.66 -15.34
CA TYR A 135 10.34 1.74 -15.71
C TYR A 135 9.87 0.60 -16.61
N ALA A 136 8.64 0.12 -16.46
CA ALA A 136 8.15 -1.03 -17.19
C ALA A 136 7.82 -0.70 -18.64
N SER A 137 8.24 -1.57 -19.59
CA SER A 137 7.80 -1.46 -20.97
C SER A 137 6.29 -1.68 -21.10
N ASN A 138 5.68 -1.15 -22.15
CA ASN A 138 4.22 -1.23 -22.39
C ASN A 138 3.68 -2.66 -22.28
N ARG A 139 4.44 -3.64 -22.78
CA ARG A 139 4.08 -5.07 -22.74
C ARG A 139 3.99 -5.60 -21.31
N TRP A 140 4.90 -5.18 -20.42
CA TRP A 140 5.05 -5.74 -19.07
C TRP A 140 4.49 -4.83 -17.97
N ARG A 141 4.05 -3.61 -18.28
CA ARG A 141 3.61 -2.61 -17.30
C ARG A 141 2.53 -3.13 -16.36
N GLY A 142 1.49 -3.77 -16.91
CA GLY A 142 0.42 -4.34 -16.10
C GLY A 142 0.92 -5.43 -15.15
N ALA A 143 1.76 -6.33 -15.64
CA ALA A 143 2.36 -7.40 -14.83
C ALA A 143 3.31 -6.84 -13.75
N ALA A 144 4.14 -5.85 -14.09
CA ALA A 144 5.07 -5.23 -13.15
C ALA A 144 4.34 -4.53 -11.99
N VAL A 145 3.26 -3.80 -12.29
CA VAL A 145 2.41 -3.16 -11.26
C VAL A 145 1.71 -4.21 -10.40
N ALA A 146 1.22 -5.30 -10.99
CA ALA A 146 0.59 -6.39 -10.26
C ALA A 146 1.59 -7.11 -9.32
N ILE A 147 2.80 -7.38 -9.79
CA ILE A 147 3.87 -7.98 -8.98
C ILE A 147 4.25 -7.03 -7.84
N MET A 148 4.37 -5.73 -8.12
CA MET A 148 4.65 -4.74 -7.09
C MET A 148 3.53 -4.73 -6.03
N ALA A 149 2.27 -4.75 -6.43
CA ALA A 149 1.15 -4.79 -5.49
C ALA A 149 1.14 -6.05 -4.61
N ALA A 150 1.58 -7.21 -5.17
CA ALA A 150 1.77 -8.45 -4.41
C ALA A 150 2.92 -8.35 -3.38
N GLY A 151 3.85 -7.42 -3.54
CA GLY A 151 4.91 -7.15 -2.57
C GLY A 151 4.37 -6.83 -1.18
N TYR A 152 3.29 -6.05 -1.09
CA TYR A 152 2.68 -5.66 0.19
C TYR A 152 2.30 -6.87 1.08
N PRO A 153 1.44 -7.80 0.65
CA PRO A 153 1.15 -8.99 1.46
C PRO A 153 2.36 -9.91 1.65
N MET A 154 3.29 -9.96 0.71
CA MET A 154 4.53 -10.75 0.89
C MET A 154 5.38 -10.21 2.05
N GLY A 155 5.53 -8.90 2.13
CA GLY A 155 6.23 -8.25 3.25
C GLY A 155 5.50 -8.43 4.59
N ALA A 156 4.18 -8.33 4.58
CA ALA A 156 3.33 -8.61 5.73
C ALA A 156 3.46 -10.06 6.23
N ILE A 157 3.57 -11.04 5.32
CA ILE A 157 3.79 -12.46 5.66
C ILE A 157 5.19 -12.67 6.21
N ALA A 158 6.23 -12.28 5.47
CA ALA A 158 7.61 -12.52 5.87
C ALA A 158 7.99 -11.74 7.14
N GLY A 159 7.70 -10.45 7.17
CA GLY A 159 7.96 -9.59 8.34
C GLY A 159 7.09 -9.97 9.52
N GLY A 160 5.83 -10.35 9.27
CA GLY A 160 4.91 -10.82 10.31
C GLY A 160 5.36 -12.15 10.94
N ALA A 161 5.87 -13.09 10.16
CA ALA A 161 6.44 -14.33 10.70
C ALA A 161 7.64 -14.05 11.62
N ILE A 162 8.52 -13.10 11.26
CA ILE A 162 9.62 -12.69 12.13
C ILE A 162 9.09 -11.96 13.38
N ALA A 163 8.11 -11.08 13.21
CA ALA A 163 7.49 -10.36 14.32
C ALA A 163 6.84 -11.30 15.34
N THR A 164 6.18 -12.39 14.90
CA THR A 164 5.60 -13.38 15.80
C THR A 164 6.67 -14.08 16.64
N MET A 165 7.83 -14.41 16.06
CA MET A 165 8.98 -14.98 16.77
C MET A 165 9.54 -13.99 17.81
N LEU A 166 9.65 -12.71 17.45
CA LEU A 166 10.10 -11.67 18.38
C LEU A 166 9.14 -11.48 19.56
N LEU A 167 7.82 -11.59 19.29
CA LEU A 167 6.79 -11.49 20.34
C LEU A 167 6.78 -12.68 21.32
N GLU A 168 7.41 -13.81 21.01
CA GLU A 168 7.58 -14.94 21.93
C GLU A 168 8.66 -14.69 22.97
N SER A 169 9.76 -14.06 22.57
CA SER A 169 10.97 -13.91 23.39
C SER A 169 11.22 -12.48 23.87
N GLY A 170 10.59 -11.50 23.23
CA GLY A 170 10.80 -10.07 23.46
C GLY A 170 9.49 -9.31 23.67
N GLY A 171 9.57 -8.00 23.53
CA GLY A 171 8.44 -7.10 23.67
C GLY A 171 7.90 -6.60 22.33
N TRP A 172 6.75 -5.93 22.37
CA TRP A 172 6.15 -5.30 21.18
C TRP A 172 7.07 -4.23 20.53
N ARG A 173 8.01 -3.67 21.30
CA ARG A 173 9.00 -2.68 20.83
C ARG A 173 9.95 -3.28 19.79
N ASP A 174 10.29 -4.57 19.91
CA ASP A 174 11.22 -5.26 19.00
C ASP A 174 10.66 -5.35 17.58
N VAL A 175 9.34 -5.39 17.43
CA VAL A 175 8.68 -5.35 16.12
C VAL A 175 8.98 -4.03 15.38
N PHE A 176 9.01 -2.91 16.10
CA PHE A 176 9.33 -1.60 15.53
C PHE A 176 10.82 -1.42 15.28
N ILE A 177 11.68 -1.99 16.13
CA ILE A 177 13.13 -2.03 15.90
C ILE A 177 13.43 -2.82 14.63
N LEU A 178 12.80 -3.96 14.43
CA LEU A 178 12.91 -4.74 13.18
C LEU A 178 12.54 -3.89 11.97
N GLY A 179 11.39 -3.21 12.01
CA GLY A 179 10.94 -2.33 10.93
C GLY A 179 11.93 -1.20 10.65
N ALA A 180 12.44 -0.55 11.69
CA ALA A 180 13.45 0.50 11.56
C ALA A 180 14.72 -0.01 10.86
N ILE A 181 15.23 -1.19 11.24
CA ILE A 181 16.42 -1.81 10.66
C ILE A 181 16.16 -2.18 9.20
N MET A 182 15.05 -2.84 8.88
CA MET A 182 14.69 -3.25 7.52
C MET A 182 14.56 -2.03 6.60
N THR A 183 13.88 -0.99 7.06
CA THR A 183 13.70 0.26 6.30
C THR A 183 15.03 1.00 6.11
N ALA A 184 15.85 1.11 7.18
CA ALA A 184 17.16 1.73 7.11
C ALA A 184 18.13 0.99 6.17
N ALA A 185 18.07 -0.34 6.12
CA ALA A 185 18.89 -1.17 5.22
C ALA A 185 18.61 -0.86 3.73
N CYS A 186 17.41 -0.35 3.38
CA CYS A 186 17.09 0.06 2.02
C CYS A 186 17.68 1.43 1.64
N LEU A 187 18.03 2.29 2.59
CA LEU A 187 18.59 3.62 2.31
C LEU A 187 19.82 3.59 1.39
N PRO A 188 20.82 2.73 1.59
CA PRO A 188 21.96 2.64 0.68
C PRO A 188 21.62 1.96 -0.65
N LEU A 189 20.60 1.10 -0.70
CA LEU A 189 20.22 0.36 -1.90
C LEU A 189 19.52 1.24 -2.93
N VAL A 190 18.66 2.15 -2.48
CA VAL A 190 17.90 3.05 -3.38
C VAL A 190 18.81 3.88 -4.29
N PRO A 191 19.84 4.60 -3.81
CA PRO A 191 20.72 5.32 -4.69
C PRO A 191 21.53 4.45 -5.67
N LEU A 192 21.74 3.19 -5.36
CA LEU A 192 22.47 2.25 -6.22
C LEU A 192 21.59 1.63 -7.30
N LEU A 193 20.35 1.28 -6.97
CA LEU A 193 19.48 0.47 -7.80
C LEU A 193 18.35 1.24 -8.48
N LEU A 194 18.01 2.44 -7.98
CA LEU A 194 16.86 3.20 -8.42
C LEU A 194 17.31 4.52 -9.10
N PRO A 195 17.60 4.54 -10.41
CA PRO A 195 17.89 5.78 -11.13
C PRO A 195 16.65 6.65 -11.23
N GLU A 196 16.81 7.98 -11.34
CA GLU A 196 15.66 8.86 -11.59
C GLU A 196 15.08 8.55 -12.98
N PRO A 197 13.76 8.29 -13.14
CA PRO A 197 13.18 7.94 -14.44
C PRO A 197 13.32 9.06 -15.47
N PRO A 198 13.54 8.73 -16.77
CA PRO A 198 13.58 9.72 -17.85
C PRO A 198 12.30 10.57 -17.92
N ALA A 199 11.12 9.99 -17.68
CA ALA A 199 9.84 10.70 -17.66
C ALA A 199 9.81 11.82 -16.61
N SER A 200 10.26 11.53 -15.38
CA SER A 200 10.38 12.51 -14.29
C SER A 200 11.36 13.64 -14.64
N LEU A 201 12.51 13.31 -15.26
CA LEU A 201 13.50 14.30 -15.69
C LEU A 201 12.97 15.21 -16.80
N LEU A 202 12.22 14.67 -17.77
CA LEU A 202 11.58 15.43 -18.83
C LEU A 202 10.48 16.37 -18.32
N HIS A 203 9.78 15.98 -17.27
CA HIS A 203 8.76 16.84 -16.64
C HIS A 203 9.38 18.04 -15.92
N ARG A 204 10.58 17.88 -15.36
CA ARG A 204 11.32 18.91 -14.59
C ARG A 204 12.47 19.54 -15.35
N ARG A 205 12.32 19.78 -16.64
CA ARG A 205 13.36 20.30 -17.52
C ARG A 205 14.19 21.38 -16.85
N GLY A 206 15.49 21.10 -16.67
CA GLY A 206 16.46 22.01 -16.12
C GLY A 206 17.74 22.06 -16.98
N PRO A 207 18.76 22.79 -16.56
CA PRO A 207 20.07 22.72 -17.16
C PRO A 207 20.54 21.25 -17.26
N ASP A 208 21.23 20.88 -18.31
CA ASP A 208 21.79 19.53 -18.55
C ASP A 208 20.74 18.39 -18.56
N CYS A 209 19.47 18.72 -18.88
CA CYS A 209 18.40 17.72 -18.90
C CYS A 209 18.74 16.54 -19.83
N LEU A 210 19.32 16.77 -21.00
CA LEU A 210 19.73 15.72 -21.93
C LEU A 210 20.77 14.80 -21.32
N GLU A 211 21.78 15.34 -20.64
CA GLU A 211 22.81 14.54 -20.01
C GLU A 211 22.24 13.69 -18.84
N ARG A 212 21.38 14.29 -18.03
CA ARG A 212 20.71 13.57 -16.92
C ARG A 212 19.81 12.45 -17.43
N VAL A 213 19.04 12.67 -18.51
CA VAL A 213 18.22 11.66 -19.16
C VAL A 213 19.10 10.54 -19.71
N ASN A 214 20.19 10.87 -20.39
CA ASN A 214 21.11 9.89 -20.94
C ASN A 214 21.85 9.09 -19.86
N ARG A 215 22.17 9.71 -18.72
CA ARG A 215 22.71 9.01 -17.55
C ARG A 215 21.70 8.01 -16.99
N SER A 216 20.43 8.39 -16.92
CA SER A 216 19.35 7.50 -16.50
C SER A 216 19.15 6.32 -17.46
N LEU A 217 19.10 6.58 -18.77
CA LEU A 217 18.97 5.52 -19.79
C LEU A 217 20.12 4.51 -19.71
N ARG A 218 21.39 4.98 -19.58
CA ARG A 218 22.55 4.10 -19.40
C ARG A 218 22.47 3.29 -18.10
N ALA A 219 21.98 3.91 -17.00
CA ALA A 219 21.80 3.22 -15.74
C ALA A 219 20.74 2.11 -15.83
N LEU A 220 19.74 2.29 -16.71
CA LEU A 220 18.70 1.28 -17.00
C LEU A 220 19.13 0.28 -18.09
N GLY A 221 20.30 0.46 -18.73
CA GLY A 221 20.82 -0.45 -19.74
C GLY A 221 20.45 -0.10 -21.18
N HIS A 222 19.98 1.13 -21.43
CA HIS A 222 19.58 1.59 -22.75
C HIS A 222 20.59 2.55 -23.39
N ALA A 223 20.53 2.67 -24.72
CA ALA A 223 21.35 3.61 -25.48
C ALA A 223 20.94 5.07 -25.20
N PRO A 224 21.88 6.02 -25.22
CA PRO A 224 21.58 7.44 -25.09
C PRO A 224 20.82 7.97 -26.32
N VAL A 225 20.06 9.06 -26.11
CA VAL A 225 19.39 9.80 -27.18
C VAL A 225 20.15 11.07 -27.53
N CYS A 226 20.06 11.52 -28.79
CA CYS A 226 20.79 12.70 -29.27
C CYS A 226 20.06 14.02 -28.98
N ALA A 227 18.73 13.98 -28.78
CA ALA A 227 17.93 15.18 -28.53
C ALA A 227 16.69 14.85 -27.67
N LEU A 228 16.19 15.86 -26.95
CA LEU A 228 14.96 15.74 -26.18
C LEU A 228 13.73 16.07 -27.06
N PRO A 229 12.57 15.41 -26.80
CA PRO A 229 11.33 15.78 -27.46
C PRO A 229 10.88 17.21 -27.08
N PRO A 230 10.03 17.88 -27.85
CA PRO A 230 9.46 19.15 -27.44
C PRO A 230 8.73 19.01 -26.08
N PRO A 231 8.54 20.12 -25.33
CA PRO A 231 7.76 20.08 -24.10
C PRO A 231 6.35 19.55 -24.40
N ASP A 232 5.89 18.58 -23.58
CA ASP A 232 4.50 18.16 -23.68
C ASP A 232 3.60 19.35 -23.36
N PRO A 233 2.53 19.58 -24.13
CA PRO A 233 1.46 20.45 -23.69
C PRO A 233 0.99 19.92 -22.34
N GLN A 234 0.89 20.79 -21.33
CA GLN A 234 0.43 20.35 -20.01
C GLN A 234 -0.90 19.60 -20.16
N PRO A 235 -1.00 18.34 -19.71
CA PRO A 235 -2.26 17.64 -19.79
C PRO A 235 -3.32 18.45 -19.05
N ARG A 236 -4.44 18.68 -19.70
CA ARG A 236 -5.59 19.38 -19.10
C ARG A 236 -5.95 18.64 -17.82
N ARG A 237 -5.66 19.22 -16.65
CA ARG A 237 -6.05 18.64 -15.37
C ARG A 237 -7.56 18.54 -15.35
N ALA A 238 -8.10 17.32 -15.33
CA ALA A 238 -9.52 17.08 -15.16
C ALA A 238 -9.97 17.83 -13.88
N ARG A 239 -10.96 18.70 -14.01
CA ARG A 239 -11.50 19.40 -12.85
C ARG A 239 -12.32 18.41 -12.03
N ILE A 240 -12.19 18.44 -10.71
CA ILE A 240 -13.00 17.59 -9.79
C ILE A 240 -14.50 17.76 -10.11
N ALA A 241 -14.92 18.95 -10.50
CA ALA A 241 -16.30 19.23 -10.92
C ALA A 241 -16.78 18.35 -12.10
N GLU A 242 -15.89 17.89 -12.98
CA GLU A 242 -16.24 17.00 -14.11
C GLU A 242 -16.66 15.60 -13.63
N LEU A 243 -16.18 15.16 -12.46
CA LEU A 243 -16.57 13.89 -11.82
C LEU A 243 -18.00 13.93 -11.27
N PHE A 244 -18.52 15.12 -11.02
CA PHE A 244 -19.88 15.35 -10.53
C PHE A 244 -20.80 15.97 -11.58
N ALA A 245 -20.36 16.03 -12.85
CA ALA A 245 -21.20 16.46 -13.95
C ALA A 245 -22.40 15.50 -14.15
N ARG A 246 -23.45 15.98 -14.83
CA ARG A 246 -24.67 15.21 -15.10
C ARG A 246 -24.33 13.86 -15.76
N GLY A 247 -24.77 12.76 -15.15
CA GLY A 247 -24.54 11.39 -15.58
C GLY A 247 -23.34 10.68 -14.92
N MET A 248 -22.31 11.41 -14.45
CA MET A 248 -21.16 10.82 -13.77
C MET A 248 -21.25 10.84 -12.24
N ALA A 249 -22.00 11.77 -11.68
CA ALA A 249 -22.17 11.89 -10.23
C ALA A 249 -22.61 10.59 -9.55
N PRO A 250 -23.67 9.88 -9.99
CA PRO A 250 -24.06 8.62 -9.36
C PRO A 250 -22.98 7.54 -9.45
N VAL A 251 -22.26 7.46 -10.57
CA VAL A 251 -21.16 6.49 -10.74
C VAL A 251 -20.04 6.81 -9.77
N THR A 252 -19.63 8.08 -9.68
CA THR A 252 -18.58 8.52 -8.76
C THR A 252 -18.95 8.25 -7.30
N LEU A 253 -20.16 8.61 -6.89
CA LEU A 253 -20.64 8.42 -5.52
C LEU A 253 -20.76 6.94 -5.15
N LEU A 254 -21.37 6.11 -6.00
CA LEU A 254 -21.54 4.67 -5.74
C LEU A 254 -20.19 3.95 -5.66
N LEU A 255 -19.26 4.25 -6.58
CA LEU A 255 -17.93 3.67 -6.55
C LEU A 255 -17.14 4.11 -5.31
N THR A 256 -17.26 5.39 -4.93
CA THR A 256 -16.62 5.91 -3.70
C THR A 256 -17.17 5.23 -2.46
N LEU A 257 -18.48 5.09 -2.36
CA LEU A 257 -19.14 4.41 -1.23
C LEU A 257 -18.76 2.93 -1.17
N ALA A 258 -18.81 2.23 -2.29
CA ALA A 258 -18.43 0.81 -2.38
C ALA A 258 -16.97 0.60 -1.99
N PHE A 259 -16.08 1.46 -2.48
CA PHE A 259 -14.66 1.40 -2.14
C PHE A 259 -14.43 1.73 -0.66
N PHE A 260 -15.07 2.78 -0.13
CA PHE A 260 -14.98 3.21 1.26
C PHE A 260 -15.41 2.10 2.24
N THR A 261 -16.58 1.51 2.02
CA THR A 261 -17.12 0.45 2.89
C THR A 261 -16.29 -0.82 2.85
N HIS A 262 -15.81 -1.20 1.66
CA HIS A 262 -14.99 -2.40 1.51
C HIS A 262 -13.59 -2.23 2.11
N ILE A 263 -12.96 -1.06 1.92
CA ILE A 263 -11.66 -0.74 2.52
C ILE A 263 -11.76 -0.68 4.06
N MET A 264 -12.88 -0.23 4.61
CA MET A 264 -13.12 -0.28 6.05
C MET A 264 -13.08 -1.74 6.56
N THR A 265 -13.75 -2.66 5.88
CA THR A 265 -13.72 -4.10 6.21
C THR A 265 -12.32 -4.68 6.06
N PHE A 266 -11.60 -4.34 4.99
CA PHE A 266 -10.23 -4.80 4.74
C PHE A 266 -9.28 -4.38 5.86
N TYR A 267 -9.27 -3.09 6.23
CA TYR A 267 -8.41 -2.61 7.31
C TYR A 267 -8.88 -3.08 8.69
N PHE A 268 -10.18 -3.31 8.89
CA PHE A 268 -10.67 -3.92 10.13
C PHE A 268 -9.98 -5.27 10.37
N ILE A 269 -9.99 -6.18 9.38
CA ILE A 269 -9.30 -7.46 9.51
C ILE A 269 -7.81 -7.24 9.79
N LEU A 270 -7.13 -6.46 8.97
CA LEU A 270 -5.68 -6.30 9.07
C LEU A 270 -5.24 -5.64 10.39
N LYS A 271 -6.04 -4.75 10.94
CA LYS A 271 -5.66 -3.99 12.14
C LYS A 271 -6.14 -4.61 13.44
N TRP A 272 -7.28 -5.31 13.43
CA TRP A 272 -7.93 -5.77 14.68
C TRP A 272 -7.79 -7.27 14.94
N VAL A 273 -7.50 -8.10 13.94
CA VAL A 273 -7.37 -9.56 14.13
C VAL A 273 -6.44 -9.92 15.29
N PRO A 274 -5.20 -9.39 15.42
CA PRO A 274 -4.34 -9.78 16.53
C PRO A 274 -4.91 -9.42 17.90
N LYS A 275 -5.53 -8.24 18.03
CA LYS A 275 -6.15 -7.81 19.30
C LYS A 275 -7.36 -8.66 19.65
N ILE A 276 -8.21 -8.98 18.67
CA ILE A 276 -9.40 -9.83 18.89
C ILE A 276 -8.98 -11.23 19.35
N VAL A 277 -8.00 -11.83 18.68
CA VAL A 277 -7.50 -13.18 19.03
C VAL A 277 -6.82 -13.19 20.39
N ALA A 278 -6.07 -12.15 20.74
CA ALA A 278 -5.48 -12.01 22.08
C ALA A 278 -6.56 -11.83 23.16
N ASP A 279 -7.64 -11.10 22.89
CA ASP A 279 -8.78 -10.94 23.81
C ASP A 279 -9.55 -12.26 24.04
N MET A 280 -9.44 -13.22 23.10
CA MET A 280 -9.95 -14.61 23.27
C MET A 280 -9.05 -15.47 24.16
N GLY A 281 -7.93 -14.93 24.67
CA GLY A 281 -7.02 -15.63 25.60
C GLY A 281 -5.80 -16.27 24.95
N PHE A 282 -5.57 -16.07 23.65
CA PHE A 282 -4.36 -16.56 22.96
C PHE A 282 -3.17 -15.61 23.17
N SER A 283 -1.95 -16.15 23.07
CA SER A 283 -0.73 -15.34 23.17
C SER A 283 -0.61 -14.31 22.02
N ALA A 284 0.16 -13.24 22.25
CA ALA A 284 0.40 -12.20 21.22
C ALA A 284 1.06 -12.79 19.95
N SER A 285 1.96 -13.77 20.12
CA SER A 285 2.58 -14.50 19.02
C SER A 285 1.54 -15.29 18.22
N ALA A 286 0.71 -16.11 18.88
CA ALA A 286 -0.36 -16.86 18.23
C ALA A 286 -1.35 -15.94 17.47
N ALA A 287 -1.72 -14.83 18.09
CA ALA A 287 -2.57 -13.81 17.50
C ALA A 287 -1.94 -13.16 16.25
N GLY A 288 -0.62 -12.88 16.30
CA GLY A 288 0.16 -12.44 15.15
C GLY A 288 0.17 -13.48 14.02
N GLY A 289 0.31 -14.76 14.36
CA GLY A 289 0.25 -15.87 13.42
C GLY A 289 -1.07 -15.92 12.64
N VAL A 290 -2.21 -15.65 13.28
CA VAL A 290 -3.51 -15.56 12.60
C VAL A 290 -3.53 -14.41 11.57
N LEU A 291 -2.92 -13.26 11.87
CA LEU A 291 -2.78 -12.16 10.91
C LEU A 291 -1.87 -12.53 9.71
N VAL A 292 -0.80 -13.29 9.95
CA VAL A 292 0.03 -13.84 8.86
C VAL A 292 -0.82 -14.69 7.92
N TRP A 293 -1.64 -15.60 8.45
CA TRP A 293 -2.55 -16.42 7.65
C TRP A 293 -3.58 -15.59 6.88
N ALA A 294 -4.12 -14.51 7.47
CA ALA A 294 -5.00 -13.58 6.76
C ALA A 294 -4.30 -12.96 5.52
N ASN A 295 -3.01 -12.60 5.63
CA ASN A 295 -2.24 -12.08 4.52
C ASN A 295 -1.88 -13.16 3.47
N VAL A 296 -1.61 -14.41 3.89
CA VAL A 296 -1.44 -15.54 2.96
C VAL A 296 -2.70 -15.74 2.12
N GLY A 297 -3.86 -15.78 2.77
CA GLY A 297 -5.15 -15.80 2.08
C GLY A 297 -5.33 -14.61 1.15
N GLY A 298 -5.01 -13.40 1.63
CA GLY A 298 -5.10 -12.17 0.84
C GLY A 298 -4.25 -12.21 -0.42
N LEU A 299 -3.01 -12.67 -0.34
CA LEU A 299 -2.13 -12.84 -1.48
C LEU A 299 -2.73 -13.82 -2.49
N ALA A 300 -3.15 -15.00 -2.03
CA ALA A 300 -3.78 -16.02 -2.88
C ALA A 300 -5.06 -15.50 -3.54
N GLY A 301 -5.92 -14.80 -2.80
CA GLY A 301 -7.16 -14.23 -3.30
C GLY A 301 -6.94 -13.16 -4.37
N GLY A 302 -5.99 -12.25 -4.17
CA GLY A 302 -5.65 -11.23 -5.16
C GLY A 302 -5.08 -11.81 -6.46
N LEU A 303 -4.20 -12.82 -6.35
CA LEU A 303 -3.62 -13.51 -7.51
C LEU A 303 -4.68 -14.31 -8.28
N LEU A 304 -5.52 -15.08 -7.57
CA LEU A 304 -6.59 -15.86 -8.21
C LEU A 304 -7.63 -14.95 -8.86
N PHE A 305 -8.04 -13.87 -8.17
CA PHE A 305 -8.96 -12.89 -8.76
C PHE A 305 -8.40 -12.31 -10.05
N SER A 306 -7.13 -11.90 -10.05
CA SER A 306 -6.47 -11.34 -11.24
C SER A 306 -6.42 -12.35 -12.41
N ALA A 307 -6.15 -13.62 -12.12
CA ALA A 307 -6.16 -14.69 -13.12
C ALA A 307 -7.57 -14.97 -13.66
N LEU A 308 -8.57 -15.01 -12.78
CA LEU A 308 -9.97 -15.25 -13.17
C LEU A 308 -10.56 -14.07 -13.96
N ALA A 309 -10.18 -12.84 -13.65
CA ALA A 309 -10.63 -11.64 -14.35
C ALA A 309 -10.24 -11.62 -15.84
N LEU A 310 -9.29 -12.47 -16.27
CA LEU A 310 -8.96 -12.66 -17.68
C LEU A 310 -10.02 -13.49 -18.44
N LYS A 311 -10.83 -14.29 -17.74
CA LYS A 311 -11.79 -15.22 -18.32
C LYS A 311 -13.24 -14.98 -17.91
N VAL A 312 -13.44 -14.38 -16.75
CA VAL A 312 -14.76 -14.15 -16.14
C VAL A 312 -15.06 -12.66 -16.13
N PRO A 313 -16.29 -12.23 -16.44
CA PRO A 313 -16.67 -10.82 -16.33
C PRO A 313 -16.41 -10.25 -14.94
N LEU A 314 -15.88 -9.01 -14.88
CA LEU A 314 -15.44 -8.38 -13.64
C LEU A 314 -16.56 -8.25 -12.58
N ARG A 315 -17.77 -7.88 -13.00
CA ARG A 315 -18.88 -7.60 -12.08
C ARG A 315 -19.32 -8.79 -11.24
N PRO A 316 -19.66 -9.98 -11.82
CA PRO A 316 -20.03 -11.15 -11.01
C PRO A 316 -18.88 -11.66 -10.16
N LEU A 317 -17.63 -11.59 -10.64
CA LEU A 317 -16.45 -12.00 -9.88
C LEU A 317 -16.25 -11.10 -8.65
N LEU A 318 -16.42 -9.79 -8.81
CA LEU A 318 -16.37 -8.84 -7.71
C LEU A 318 -17.52 -9.05 -6.71
N ALA A 319 -18.75 -9.26 -7.19
CA ALA A 319 -19.91 -9.53 -6.33
C ALA A 319 -19.70 -10.79 -5.48
N ALA A 320 -19.18 -11.87 -6.09
CA ALA A 320 -18.84 -13.10 -5.38
C ALA A 320 -17.75 -12.88 -4.32
N SER A 321 -16.72 -12.09 -4.64
CA SER A 321 -15.67 -11.73 -3.68
C SER A 321 -16.20 -10.92 -2.50
N MET A 322 -17.08 -9.97 -2.74
CA MET A 322 -17.70 -9.16 -1.67
C MET A 322 -18.64 -10.00 -0.80
N ALA A 323 -19.46 -10.86 -1.39
CA ALA A 323 -20.32 -11.78 -0.65
C ALA A 323 -19.49 -12.76 0.20
N GLY A 324 -18.44 -13.37 -0.39
CA GLY A 324 -17.50 -14.21 0.34
C GLY A 324 -16.80 -13.49 1.48
N SER A 325 -16.38 -12.23 1.26
CA SER A 325 -15.81 -11.37 2.30
C SER A 325 -16.78 -11.19 3.47
N THR A 326 -18.03 -10.84 3.19
CA THR A 326 -19.06 -10.64 4.23
C THR A 326 -19.25 -11.92 5.05
N VAL A 327 -19.42 -13.08 4.37
CA VAL A 327 -19.62 -14.36 5.06
C VAL A 327 -18.41 -14.72 5.93
N MET A 328 -17.19 -14.63 5.39
CA MET A 328 -15.99 -15.05 6.12
C MET A 328 -15.63 -14.13 7.28
N VAL A 329 -15.84 -12.83 7.13
CA VAL A 329 -15.65 -11.86 8.22
C VAL A 329 -16.67 -12.08 9.33
N THR A 330 -17.92 -12.37 8.98
CA THR A 330 -18.95 -12.72 9.96
C THR A 330 -18.61 -14.02 10.69
N LEU A 331 -18.19 -15.05 9.98
CA LEU A 331 -17.76 -16.34 10.58
C LEU A 331 -16.57 -16.15 11.52
N PHE A 332 -15.60 -15.31 11.15
CA PHE A 332 -14.50 -14.95 12.05
C PHE A 332 -15.00 -14.24 13.30
N GLY A 333 -15.96 -13.30 13.16
CA GLY A 333 -16.55 -12.56 14.26
C GLY A 333 -17.40 -13.40 15.22
N LEU A 334 -17.96 -14.52 14.76
CA LEU A 334 -18.68 -15.48 15.62
C LEU A 334 -17.73 -16.28 16.55
N GLY A 335 -16.44 -16.14 16.35
CA GLY A 335 -15.42 -16.87 17.12
C GLY A 335 -15.26 -18.32 16.67
N GLN A 336 -14.10 -18.87 16.95
CA GLN A 336 -13.76 -20.28 16.76
C GLN A 336 -13.13 -20.80 18.04
N ALA A 337 -13.40 -22.05 18.37
CA ALA A 337 -12.93 -22.65 19.63
C ALA A 337 -11.40 -22.88 19.66
N ASP A 338 -10.76 -22.96 18.49
CA ASP A 338 -9.35 -23.28 18.35
C ASP A 338 -8.60 -22.30 17.43
N LEU A 339 -7.30 -22.22 17.62
CA LEU A 339 -6.41 -21.33 16.86
C LEU A 339 -6.36 -21.70 15.37
N ALA A 340 -6.49 -23.00 15.05
CA ALA A 340 -6.48 -23.45 13.65
C ALA A 340 -7.73 -22.96 12.91
N GLY A 341 -8.91 -23.08 13.52
CA GLY A 341 -10.15 -22.54 12.98
C GLY A 341 -10.13 -21.03 12.78
N LEU A 342 -9.58 -20.27 13.75
CA LEU A 342 -9.37 -18.82 13.64
C LEU A 342 -8.43 -18.47 12.48
N SER A 343 -7.34 -19.22 12.31
CA SER A 343 -6.36 -19.02 11.23
C SER A 343 -6.99 -19.27 9.87
N TRP A 344 -7.79 -20.35 9.72
CA TRP A 344 -8.51 -20.65 8.48
C TRP A 344 -9.58 -19.59 8.16
N ALA A 345 -10.37 -19.17 9.17
CA ALA A 345 -11.37 -18.13 8.98
C ALA A 345 -10.72 -16.79 8.58
N ALA A 346 -9.60 -16.44 9.22
CA ALA A 346 -8.83 -15.24 8.88
C ALA A 346 -8.22 -15.33 7.48
N ALA A 347 -7.66 -16.49 7.09
CA ALA A 347 -7.12 -16.70 5.74
C ALA A 347 -8.22 -16.58 4.68
N ALA A 348 -9.37 -17.21 4.88
CA ALA A 348 -10.52 -17.09 3.97
C ALA A 348 -11.08 -15.66 3.94
N GLY A 349 -11.16 -14.97 5.09
CA GLY A 349 -11.51 -13.57 5.18
C GLY A 349 -10.56 -12.69 4.38
N GLY A 350 -9.25 -12.86 4.57
CA GLY A 350 -8.21 -12.19 3.81
C GLY A 350 -8.29 -12.44 2.31
N PHE A 351 -8.53 -13.70 1.92
CA PHE A 351 -8.70 -14.12 0.53
C PHE A 351 -9.79 -13.31 -0.18
N PHE A 352 -10.99 -13.31 0.35
CA PHE A 352 -12.13 -12.63 -0.28
C PHE A 352 -12.05 -11.11 -0.16
N THR A 353 -11.55 -10.56 0.96
CA THR A 353 -11.42 -9.11 1.11
C THR A 353 -10.38 -8.54 0.16
N ASN A 354 -9.21 -9.16 0.03
CA ASN A 354 -8.19 -8.68 -0.90
C ASN A 354 -8.58 -8.87 -2.37
N ALA A 355 -9.26 -9.97 -2.71
CA ALA A 355 -9.88 -10.17 -4.02
C ALA A 355 -10.86 -9.04 -4.35
N GLY A 356 -11.70 -8.65 -3.39
CA GLY A 356 -12.61 -7.51 -3.51
C GLY A 356 -11.90 -6.17 -3.73
N VAL A 357 -10.80 -5.91 -3.02
CA VAL A 357 -9.97 -4.71 -3.23
C VAL A 357 -9.41 -4.67 -4.65
N VAL A 358 -8.80 -5.75 -5.12
CA VAL A 358 -8.27 -5.85 -6.50
C VAL A 358 -9.36 -5.62 -7.52
N GLY A 359 -10.52 -6.26 -7.33
CA GLY A 359 -11.68 -6.08 -8.20
C GLY A 359 -12.23 -4.66 -8.23
N LEU A 360 -12.27 -3.98 -7.09
CA LEU A 360 -12.68 -2.58 -7.00
C LEU A 360 -11.70 -1.65 -7.72
N TYR A 361 -10.39 -1.87 -7.60
CA TYR A 361 -9.41 -1.10 -8.37
C TYR A 361 -9.66 -1.24 -9.88
N ALA A 362 -9.89 -2.46 -10.36
CA ALA A 362 -10.17 -2.73 -11.77
C ALA A 362 -11.50 -2.09 -12.21
N LEU A 363 -12.55 -2.19 -11.38
CA LEU A 363 -13.86 -1.59 -11.67
C LEU A 363 -13.76 -0.06 -11.76
N VAL A 364 -13.12 0.58 -10.78
CA VAL A 364 -12.93 2.04 -10.74
C VAL A 364 -12.16 2.51 -11.96
N ALA A 365 -11.05 1.84 -12.30
CA ALA A 365 -10.22 2.19 -13.46
C ALA A 365 -10.98 2.08 -14.79
N SER A 366 -11.94 1.15 -14.92
CA SER A 366 -12.73 0.93 -16.14
C SER A 366 -14.01 1.77 -16.22
N SER A 367 -14.46 2.37 -15.12
CA SER A 367 -15.74 3.08 -15.06
C SER A 367 -15.68 4.53 -15.53
N PHE A 368 -14.49 5.13 -15.60
CA PHE A 368 -14.32 6.52 -16.03
C PHE A 368 -13.86 6.63 -17.48
N PRO A 369 -14.43 7.58 -18.26
CA PRO A 369 -13.92 7.93 -19.58
C PRO A 369 -12.44 8.32 -19.52
N THR A 370 -11.70 8.07 -20.62
CA THR A 370 -10.25 8.30 -20.68
C THR A 370 -9.81 9.71 -20.28
N ALA A 371 -10.60 10.72 -20.62
CA ALA A 371 -10.30 12.13 -20.33
C ALA A 371 -10.26 12.45 -18.83
N ILE A 372 -11.09 11.79 -18.01
CA ILE A 372 -11.21 12.03 -16.56
C ILE A 372 -10.80 10.83 -15.70
N ARG A 373 -10.34 9.72 -16.34
CA ARG A 373 -10.05 8.46 -15.68
C ARG A 373 -9.05 8.61 -14.54
N ALA A 374 -7.93 9.29 -14.77
CA ALA A 374 -6.91 9.49 -13.74
C ALA A 374 -7.45 10.27 -12.54
N GLY A 375 -8.20 11.35 -12.80
CA GLY A 375 -8.84 12.15 -11.75
C GLY A 375 -9.91 11.38 -11.00
N GLY A 376 -10.79 10.64 -11.71
CA GLY A 376 -11.85 9.83 -11.11
C GLY A 376 -11.31 8.68 -10.25
N THR A 377 -10.33 7.94 -10.79
CA THR A 377 -9.66 6.87 -10.04
C THR A 377 -8.96 7.42 -8.80
N GLY A 378 -8.21 8.51 -8.95
CA GLY A 378 -7.53 9.16 -7.83
C GLY A 378 -8.49 9.65 -6.74
N PHE A 379 -9.63 10.25 -7.15
CA PHE A 379 -10.67 10.72 -6.22
C PHE A 379 -11.28 9.55 -5.43
N VAL A 380 -11.78 8.51 -6.13
CA VAL A 380 -12.44 7.35 -5.50
C VAL A 380 -11.50 6.63 -4.54
N ILE A 381 -10.26 6.36 -4.96
CA ILE A 381 -9.28 5.65 -4.14
C ILE A 381 -8.80 6.54 -2.98
N GLY A 382 -8.52 7.81 -3.23
CA GLY A 382 -8.04 8.75 -2.22
C GLY A 382 -9.08 9.00 -1.13
N PHE A 383 -10.31 9.32 -1.53
CA PHE A 383 -11.41 9.52 -0.57
C PHE A 383 -11.82 8.21 0.10
N GLY A 384 -11.88 7.12 -0.66
CA GLY A 384 -12.26 5.82 -0.15
C GLY A 384 -11.28 5.24 0.87
N ARG A 385 -9.98 5.55 0.78
CA ARG A 385 -8.99 5.18 1.81
C ARG A 385 -9.26 5.83 3.18
N GLY A 386 -9.96 6.96 3.22
CA GLY A 386 -10.46 7.52 4.47
C GLY A 386 -11.36 6.55 5.27
N GLY A 387 -12.01 5.59 4.61
CA GLY A 387 -12.75 4.50 5.26
C GLY A 387 -11.87 3.52 6.04
N GLY A 388 -10.57 3.48 5.76
CA GLY A 388 -9.63 2.66 6.53
C GLY A 388 -9.32 3.19 7.93
N ALA A 389 -9.68 4.45 8.24
CA ALA A 389 -9.67 4.97 9.59
C ALA A 389 -10.95 4.48 10.30
N PRO A 390 -10.90 3.49 11.21
CA PRO A 390 -12.07 3.02 11.89
C PRO A 390 -12.70 4.21 12.64
N PRO A 391 -14.03 4.38 12.62
CA PRO A 391 -14.66 5.36 13.46
C PRO A 391 -14.34 5.02 14.91
N PRO A 392 -14.10 6.03 15.78
CA PRO A 392 -13.80 5.83 17.19
C PRO A 392 -15.00 5.33 18.00
N VAL A 393 -15.97 4.66 17.36
CA VAL A 393 -17.20 4.23 18.05
C VAL A 393 -17.72 2.92 17.49
N ALA A 394 -17.33 1.81 18.09
CA ALA A 394 -18.34 0.90 18.54
C ALA A 394 -18.43 1.04 20.06
N ARG A 395 -19.05 2.11 20.54
CA ARG A 395 -19.53 2.16 21.91
C ARG A 395 -20.49 0.99 22.11
N GLY A 396 -20.06 0.03 22.92
CA GLY A 396 -20.97 -0.81 23.67
C GLY A 396 -21.91 -1.69 22.84
N LEU A 397 -21.35 -2.61 22.06
CA LEU A 397 -22.06 -3.86 21.80
C LEU A 397 -21.35 -4.92 22.65
N PRO A 398 -22.04 -5.49 23.66
CA PRO A 398 -21.56 -6.68 24.34
C PRO A 398 -21.54 -7.82 23.32
N ILE A 399 -20.39 -8.47 23.14
CA ILE A 399 -20.28 -9.77 22.50
C ILE A 399 -20.35 -10.81 23.59
#